data_9507223e284597c989badf0d673c97b4
#
_entry.id   9507223e284597c989badf0d673c97b4
#
_cell.length_a   1.000
_cell.length_b   1.000
_cell.length_c   1.000
_cell.angle_alpha   90.00
_cell.angle_beta   90.00
_cell.angle_gamma   90.00
#
_symmetry.space_group_name_H-M   'P 1'
#
loop_
_entity.id
_entity.type
_entity.pdbx_description
1 polymer ?
#
loop_
_entity_poly.entity_id
_entity_poly.type
_entity_poly.pdbx_seq_one_letter_code
_entity_poly.pdbx_strand_id
1 'polypeptide(L)'
;MGKLDGKVALITGGASGLGAEDARVLASEGAKVVITDVQDELGAAVAASIPDCIYLHHDVRSEARWAEVIAEVLKAHGRLDTLVNNAGLVRFGTIEQLSFEDFKLQTEVMLDGTFLGCKAAIPQMAAGGGGSIINMASVAGLKGISMIPGYTAAKAGIIGMTRSIAVHCREQGYGIRVNALAPGGIETPMTAQALAELPQGSAGLDQAINHGMGQPIDIAKMVLYLACEDGRHITGTTITIDNGETMA
;
A
#
# COMPACT_ATOMS: atom_id res chain seq x y z
N MET A 1 7.05 22.07 -13.39
CA MET A 1 6.28 20.89 -13.80
C MET A 1 6.63 19.77 -12.83
N GLY A 2 5.64 19.23 -12.17
CA GLY A 2 5.83 18.10 -11.26
C GLY A 2 6.09 16.78 -12.01
N LYS A 3 6.67 15.80 -11.33
CA LYS A 3 7.01 14.49 -11.92
C LYS A 3 5.78 13.68 -12.38
N LEU A 4 4.59 14.03 -11.87
CA LEU A 4 3.33 13.34 -12.12
C LEU A 4 2.26 14.25 -12.76
N ASP A 5 2.65 15.35 -13.38
CA ASP A 5 1.71 16.23 -14.07
C ASP A 5 0.86 15.47 -15.09
N GLY A 6 -0.48 15.60 -14.97
CA GLY A 6 -1.45 14.92 -15.83
C GLY A 6 -1.64 13.42 -15.54
N LYS A 7 -1.04 12.87 -14.48
CA LYS A 7 -1.20 11.51 -14.01
C LYS A 7 -2.30 11.41 -12.95
N VAL A 8 -2.90 10.23 -12.84
CA VAL A 8 -3.96 9.91 -11.87
C VAL A 8 -3.50 8.78 -10.98
N ALA A 9 -3.58 8.98 -9.67
CA ALA A 9 -3.22 8.00 -8.65
C ALA A 9 -4.43 7.60 -7.80
N LEU A 10 -4.60 6.31 -7.58
CA LEU A 10 -5.56 5.73 -6.64
C LEU A 10 -4.80 5.08 -5.49
N ILE A 11 -5.14 5.46 -4.25
CA ILE A 11 -4.47 5.00 -3.02
C ILE A 11 -5.50 4.43 -2.06
N THR A 12 -5.35 3.16 -1.67
CA THR A 12 -6.21 2.55 -0.64
C THR A 12 -5.63 2.73 0.76
N GLY A 13 -6.50 2.79 1.78
CA GLY A 13 -6.05 3.10 3.15
C GLY A 13 -5.53 4.54 3.26
N GLY A 14 -6.13 5.45 2.51
CA GLY A 14 -5.67 6.85 2.37
C GLY A 14 -6.11 7.78 3.50
N ALA A 15 -6.89 7.30 4.47
CA ALA A 15 -7.39 8.13 5.58
C ALA A 15 -6.32 8.45 6.64
N SER A 16 -5.20 7.73 6.67
CA SER A 16 -4.14 7.94 7.68
C SER A 16 -2.78 7.38 7.26
N GLY A 17 -1.77 7.60 8.10
CA GLY A 17 -0.46 6.95 8.01
C GLY A 17 0.22 7.09 6.65
N LEU A 18 0.72 5.97 6.12
CA LEU A 18 1.46 5.94 4.85
C LEU A 18 0.59 6.40 3.68
N GLY A 19 -0.65 5.90 3.58
CA GLY A 19 -1.54 6.24 2.45
C GLY A 19 -1.89 7.72 2.38
N ALA A 20 -2.08 8.37 3.51
CA ALA A 20 -2.32 9.81 3.56
C ALA A 20 -1.08 10.61 3.15
N GLU A 21 0.12 10.17 3.52
CA GLU A 21 1.36 10.84 3.12
C GLU A 21 1.70 10.56 1.64
N ASP A 22 1.45 9.35 1.14
CA ASP A 22 1.55 9.02 -0.28
C ASP A 22 0.68 9.98 -1.10
N ALA A 23 -0.57 10.21 -0.66
CA ALA A 23 -1.50 11.11 -1.32
C ALA A 23 -0.96 12.56 -1.39
N ARG A 24 -0.42 13.08 -0.28
CA ARG A 24 0.17 14.43 -0.24
C ARG A 24 1.36 14.56 -1.17
N VAL A 25 2.27 13.59 -1.14
CA VAL A 25 3.49 13.62 -1.96
C VAL A 25 3.15 13.51 -3.45
N LEU A 26 2.28 12.57 -3.85
CA LEU A 26 1.92 12.42 -5.26
C LEU A 26 1.16 13.65 -5.78
N ALA A 27 0.26 14.25 -4.97
CA ALA A 27 -0.44 15.47 -5.34
C ALA A 27 0.52 16.66 -5.47
N SER A 28 1.51 16.80 -4.57
CA SER A 28 2.51 17.88 -4.64
C SER A 28 3.37 17.83 -5.91
N GLU A 29 3.46 16.65 -6.54
CA GLU A 29 4.14 16.40 -7.81
C GLU A 29 3.20 16.42 -9.03
N GLY A 30 1.99 16.94 -8.85
CA GLY A 30 1.05 17.20 -9.94
C GLY A 30 0.07 16.07 -10.28
N ALA A 31 0.06 14.96 -9.53
CA ALA A 31 -0.94 13.92 -9.71
C ALA A 31 -2.34 14.38 -9.29
N LYS A 32 -3.36 13.95 -10.03
CA LYS A 32 -4.74 13.92 -9.55
C LYS A 32 -4.90 12.69 -8.65
N VAL A 33 -5.29 12.91 -7.40
CA VAL A 33 -5.29 11.85 -6.39
C VAL A 33 -6.71 11.47 -5.99
N VAL A 34 -6.98 10.17 -5.97
CA VAL A 34 -8.16 9.59 -5.35
C VAL A 34 -7.68 8.71 -4.19
N ILE A 35 -8.18 8.97 -3.00
CA ILE A 35 -7.94 8.13 -1.83
C ILE A 35 -9.18 7.36 -1.46
N THR A 36 -9.00 6.16 -0.94
CA THR A 36 -10.10 5.33 -0.45
C THR A 36 -9.81 4.76 0.92
N ASP A 37 -10.86 4.63 1.74
CA ASP A 37 -10.78 4.05 3.09
C ASP A 37 -12.19 3.64 3.55
N VAL A 38 -12.28 2.93 4.67
CA VAL A 38 -13.52 2.66 5.40
C VAL A 38 -13.82 3.74 6.46
N GLN A 39 -12.87 4.61 6.75
CA GLN A 39 -12.94 5.67 7.76
C GLN A 39 -13.37 6.99 7.13
N ASP A 40 -14.67 7.19 6.93
CA ASP A 40 -15.22 8.30 6.13
C ASP A 40 -14.79 9.69 6.62
N GLU A 41 -14.87 9.94 7.93
CA GLU A 41 -14.54 11.24 8.49
C GLU A 41 -13.06 11.60 8.31
N LEU A 42 -12.17 10.63 8.57
CA LEU A 42 -10.73 10.83 8.40
C LEU A 42 -10.35 10.94 6.92
N GLY A 43 -10.94 10.10 6.06
CA GLY A 43 -10.70 10.15 4.62
C GLY A 43 -11.14 11.48 4.01
N ALA A 44 -12.32 11.98 4.38
CA ALA A 44 -12.80 13.28 3.94
C ALA A 44 -11.89 14.43 4.43
N ALA A 45 -11.41 14.36 5.68
CA ALA A 45 -10.49 15.36 6.23
C ALA A 45 -9.14 15.37 5.49
N VAL A 46 -8.58 14.19 5.17
CA VAL A 46 -7.34 14.09 4.37
C VAL A 46 -7.57 14.66 2.98
N ALA A 47 -8.63 14.26 2.29
CA ALA A 47 -8.93 14.77 0.96
C ALA A 47 -9.10 16.29 0.94
N ALA A 48 -9.80 16.87 1.93
CA ALA A 48 -9.96 18.32 2.06
C ALA A 48 -8.64 19.07 2.28
N SER A 49 -7.59 18.40 2.76
CA SER A 49 -6.25 18.96 2.98
C SER A 49 -5.36 18.94 1.73
N ILE A 50 -5.79 18.30 0.65
CA ILE A 50 -5.02 18.10 -0.58
C ILE A 50 -5.80 18.69 -1.76
N PRO A 51 -5.23 19.61 -2.54
CA PRO A 51 -5.91 20.21 -3.69
C PRO A 51 -6.44 19.14 -4.67
N ASP A 52 -7.71 19.28 -5.07
CA ASP A 52 -8.37 18.42 -6.06
C ASP A 52 -8.37 16.91 -5.71
N CYS A 53 -8.14 16.53 -4.46
CA CYS A 53 -8.20 15.15 -4.01
C CYS A 53 -9.64 14.71 -3.81
N ILE A 54 -9.96 13.48 -4.25
CA ILE A 54 -11.26 12.86 -4.07
C ILE A 54 -11.15 11.76 -3.02
N TYR A 55 -12.10 11.73 -2.08
CA TYR A 55 -12.28 10.61 -1.15
C TYR A 55 -13.47 9.75 -1.60
N LEU A 56 -13.30 8.42 -1.55
CA LEU A 56 -14.37 7.44 -1.78
C LEU A 56 -14.38 6.40 -0.65
N HIS A 57 -15.56 6.11 -0.10
CA HIS A 57 -15.72 4.98 0.83
C HIS A 57 -15.41 3.66 0.14
N HIS A 58 -14.54 2.84 0.72
CA HIS A 58 -14.13 1.59 0.09
C HIS A 58 -13.65 0.54 1.11
N ASP A 59 -14.37 -0.55 1.22
CA ASP A 59 -13.85 -1.78 1.81
C ASP A 59 -13.17 -2.60 0.69
N VAL A 60 -11.86 -2.71 0.77
CA VAL A 60 -11.02 -3.39 -0.23
C VAL A 60 -11.31 -4.89 -0.38
N ARG A 61 -12.08 -5.49 0.54
CA ARG A 61 -12.54 -6.88 0.45
C ARG A 61 -13.69 -7.07 -0.55
N SER A 62 -14.33 -5.99 -0.97
CA SER A 62 -15.46 -6.05 -1.88
C SER A 62 -15.04 -5.95 -3.34
N GLU A 63 -15.10 -7.06 -4.07
CA GLU A 63 -14.81 -7.06 -5.52
C GLU A 63 -15.78 -6.15 -6.30
N ALA A 64 -17.06 -6.12 -5.92
CA ALA A 64 -18.04 -5.23 -6.56
C ALA A 64 -17.67 -3.75 -6.33
N ARG A 65 -17.27 -3.39 -5.10
CA ARG A 65 -16.89 -2.01 -4.80
C ARG A 65 -15.62 -1.58 -5.53
N TRP A 66 -14.66 -2.47 -5.76
CA TRP A 66 -13.50 -2.19 -6.60
C TRP A 66 -13.90 -1.76 -8.02
N ALA A 67 -14.86 -2.47 -8.64
CA ALA A 67 -15.35 -2.11 -9.98
C ALA A 67 -15.97 -0.71 -10.00
N GLU A 68 -16.75 -0.36 -8.98
CA GLU A 68 -17.36 0.98 -8.82
C GLU A 68 -16.28 2.05 -8.62
N VAL A 69 -15.32 1.84 -7.71
CA VAL A 69 -14.23 2.80 -7.45
C VAL A 69 -13.42 3.07 -8.71
N ILE A 70 -13.04 2.04 -9.46
CA ILE A 70 -12.32 2.24 -10.73
C ILE A 70 -13.17 3.03 -11.73
N ALA A 71 -14.48 2.74 -11.83
CA ALA A 71 -15.39 3.50 -12.71
C ALA A 71 -15.51 4.97 -12.28
N GLU A 72 -15.57 5.26 -10.98
CA GLU A 72 -15.56 6.62 -10.43
C GLU A 72 -14.27 7.37 -10.75
N VAL A 73 -13.10 6.72 -10.60
CA VAL A 73 -11.79 7.30 -10.98
C VAL A 73 -11.75 7.66 -12.47
N LEU A 74 -12.17 6.73 -13.32
CA LEU A 74 -12.19 6.95 -14.77
C LEU A 74 -13.19 8.03 -15.18
N LYS A 75 -14.35 8.10 -14.53
CA LYS A 75 -15.34 9.15 -14.76
C LYS A 75 -14.82 10.53 -14.37
N ALA A 76 -14.09 10.63 -13.27
CA ALA A 76 -13.55 11.90 -12.78
C ALA A 76 -12.35 12.38 -13.58
N HIS A 77 -11.46 11.48 -13.99
CA HIS A 77 -10.14 11.84 -14.53
C HIS A 77 -9.79 11.21 -15.88
N GLY A 78 -10.60 10.30 -16.40
CA GLY A 78 -10.43 9.69 -17.72
C GLY A 78 -9.33 8.62 -17.82
N ARG A 79 -8.53 8.39 -16.76
CA ARG A 79 -7.40 7.47 -16.75
C ARG A 79 -7.04 7.03 -15.33
N LEU A 80 -6.21 5.98 -15.22
CA LEU A 80 -5.54 5.56 -14.00
C LEU A 80 -4.09 5.20 -14.36
N ASP A 81 -3.11 5.87 -13.73
CA ASP A 81 -1.68 5.67 -14.00
C ASP A 81 -0.95 5.01 -12.84
N THR A 82 -1.41 5.24 -11.62
CA THR A 82 -0.78 4.69 -10.41
C THR A 82 -1.83 4.08 -9.50
N LEU A 83 -1.60 2.84 -9.06
CA LEU A 83 -2.35 2.21 -7.98
C LEU A 83 -1.42 1.95 -6.81
N VAL A 84 -1.77 2.43 -5.61
CA VAL A 84 -1.09 2.10 -4.36
C VAL A 84 -2.03 1.25 -3.50
N ASN A 85 -1.77 -0.06 -3.45
CA ASN A 85 -2.46 -0.99 -2.56
C ASN A 85 -1.82 -0.90 -1.17
N ASN A 86 -2.32 0.03 -0.35
CA ASN A 86 -1.77 0.33 0.96
C ASN A 86 -2.70 -0.07 2.12
N ALA A 87 -3.99 -0.25 1.89
CA ALA A 87 -4.95 -0.62 2.93
C ALA A 87 -4.45 -1.82 3.76
N GLY A 88 -4.50 -1.70 5.07
CA GLY A 88 -4.02 -2.75 5.96
C GLY A 88 -4.38 -2.52 7.41
N LEU A 89 -4.32 -3.58 8.18
CA LEU A 89 -4.51 -3.59 9.62
C LEU A 89 -3.63 -4.65 10.27
N VAL A 90 -3.46 -4.56 11.57
CA VAL A 90 -2.77 -5.57 12.37
C VAL A 90 -3.68 -6.06 13.50
N ARG A 91 -3.60 -7.36 13.80
CA ARG A 91 -4.15 -8.00 14.99
C ARG A 91 -3.03 -8.78 15.65
N PHE A 92 -2.87 -8.56 16.94
CA PHE A 92 -1.78 -9.14 17.71
C PHE A 92 -2.21 -10.47 18.35
N GLY A 93 -1.28 -11.39 18.43
CA GLY A 93 -1.41 -12.68 19.08
C GLY A 93 -0.37 -13.66 18.53
N THR A 94 0.14 -14.54 19.41
CA THR A 94 1.00 -15.65 18.95
C THR A 94 0.19 -16.63 18.08
N ILE A 95 0.86 -17.61 17.47
CA ILE A 95 0.18 -18.65 16.70
C ILE A 95 -0.86 -19.44 17.53
N GLU A 96 -0.70 -19.48 18.85
CA GLU A 96 -1.62 -20.15 19.77
C GLU A 96 -2.79 -19.25 20.23
N GLN A 97 -2.63 -17.93 20.16
CA GLN A 97 -3.57 -16.94 20.68
C GLN A 97 -4.42 -16.27 19.60
N LEU A 98 -3.83 -16.04 18.40
CA LEU A 98 -4.54 -15.35 17.32
C LEU A 98 -5.76 -16.16 16.88
N SER A 99 -6.94 -15.55 16.92
CA SER A 99 -8.16 -16.21 16.43
C SER A 99 -8.09 -16.42 14.91
N PHE A 100 -8.76 -17.48 14.43
CA PHE A 100 -8.86 -17.71 12.99
C PHE A 100 -9.62 -16.57 12.27
N GLU A 101 -10.55 -15.95 12.96
CA GLU A 101 -11.29 -14.77 12.46
C GLU A 101 -10.35 -13.57 12.24
N ASP A 102 -9.49 -13.25 13.22
CA ASP A 102 -8.50 -12.19 13.08
C ASP A 102 -7.42 -12.51 12.03
N PHE A 103 -7.02 -13.78 11.92
CA PHE A 103 -6.14 -14.22 10.84
C PHE A 103 -6.77 -13.96 9.48
N LYS A 104 -8.02 -14.40 9.28
CA LYS A 104 -8.77 -14.17 8.05
C LYS A 104 -8.98 -12.70 7.74
N LEU A 105 -9.39 -11.90 8.72
CA LEU A 105 -9.59 -10.48 8.53
C LEU A 105 -8.31 -9.80 7.98
N GLN A 106 -7.15 -10.14 8.54
CA GLN A 106 -5.87 -9.60 8.07
C GLN A 106 -5.54 -10.03 6.64
N THR A 107 -5.75 -11.31 6.30
CA THR A 107 -5.51 -11.80 4.94
C THR A 107 -6.52 -11.26 3.94
N GLU A 108 -7.79 -11.19 4.28
CA GLU A 108 -8.84 -10.63 3.42
C GLU A 108 -8.61 -9.15 3.09
N VAL A 109 -8.24 -8.33 4.09
CA VAL A 109 -7.98 -6.91 3.84
C VAL A 109 -6.70 -6.71 3.03
N MET A 110 -5.60 -7.34 3.44
CA MET A 110 -4.29 -7.03 2.87
C MET A 110 -3.98 -7.84 1.61
N LEU A 111 -4.13 -9.17 1.65
CA LEU A 111 -3.75 -10.02 0.52
C LEU A 111 -4.84 -10.06 -0.54
N ASP A 112 -6.08 -10.40 -0.15
CA ASP A 112 -7.19 -10.46 -1.10
C ASP A 112 -7.54 -9.08 -1.62
N GLY A 113 -7.52 -8.04 -0.76
CA GLY A 113 -7.71 -6.64 -1.18
C GLY A 113 -6.68 -6.18 -2.22
N THR A 114 -5.39 -6.53 -2.04
CA THR A 114 -4.34 -6.24 -3.03
C THR A 114 -4.57 -7.01 -4.35
N PHE A 115 -4.99 -8.28 -4.26
CA PHE A 115 -5.35 -9.06 -5.44
C PHE A 115 -6.50 -8.43 -6.22
N LEU A 116 -7.58 -8.06 -5.52
CA LEU A 116 -8.75 -7.42 -6.14
C LEU A 116 -8.40 -6.08 -6.76
N GLY A 117 -7.57 -5.27 -6.10
CA GLY A 117 -7.08 -4.01 -6.63
C GLY A 117 -6.29 -4.17 -7.93
N CYS A 118 -5.33 -5.10 -7.95
CA CYS A 118 -4.59 -5.40 -9.17
C CYS A 118 -5.53 -5.92 -10.28
N LYS A 119 -6.45 -6.84 -9.96
CA LYS A 119 -7.42 -7.40 -10.89
C LYS A 119 -8.31 -6.34 -11.53
N ALA A 120 -8.79 -5.38 -10.76
CA ALA A 120 -9.67 -4.31 -11.23
C ALA A 120 -8.91 -3.23 -12.03
N ALA A 121 -7.70 -2.87 -11.59
CA ALA A 121 -6.95 -1.76 -12.18
C ALA A 121 -6.21 -2.13 -13.48
N ILE A 122 -5.61 -3.32 -13.55
CA ILE A 122 -4.76 -3.72 -14.68
C ILE A 122 -5.43 -3.55 -16.05
N PRO A 123 -6.67 -3.99 -16.30
CA PRO A 123 -7.30 -3.81 -17.61
C PRO A 123 -7.42 -2.34 -18.02
N GLN A 124 -7.73 -1.47 -17.08
CA GLN A 124 -7.92 -0.04 -17.33
C GLN A 124 -6.58 0.67 -17.52
N MET A 125 -5.58 0.32 -16.74
CA MET A 125 -4.22 0.85 -16.87
C MET A 125 -3.60 0.40 -18.21
N ALA A 126 -3.78 -0.85 -18.61
CA ALA A 126 -3.31 -1.37 -19.90
C ALA A 126 -3.95 -0.61 -21.08
N ALA A 127 -5.27 -0.40 -21.04
CA ALA A 127 -5.99 0.39 -22.04
C ALA A 127 -5.54 1.87 -22.06
N GLY A 128 -5.10 2.40 -20.91
CA GLY A 128 -4.57 3.76 -20.75
C GLY A 128 -3.10 3.93 -21.18
N GLY A 129 -2.42 2.86 -21.60
CA GLY A 129 -1.02 2.89 -22.05
C GLY A 129 0.01 2.53 -20.99
N GLY A 130 -0.40 1.88 -19.90
CA GLY A 130 0.47 1.39 -18.84
C GLY A 130 0.42 2.20 -17.54
N GLY A 131 1.42 2.00 -16.69
CA GLY A 131 1.49 2.68 -15.40
C GLY A 131 2.31 1.96 -14.34
N SER A 132 2.05 2.27 -13.07
CA SER A 132 2.77 1.70 -11.93
C SER A 132 1.81 1.21 -10.85
N ILE A 133 1.98 -0.03 -10.40
CA ILE A 133 1.29 -0.60 -9.24
C ILE A 133 2.32 -0.77 -8.12
N ILE A 134 2.03 -0.21 -6.95
CA ILE A 134 2.85 -0.30 -5.76
C ILE A 134 2.03 -1.05 -4.68
N ASN A 135 2.51 -2.21 -4.29
CA ASN A 135 1.88 -3.03 -3.27
C ASN A 135 2.61 -2.87 -1.93
N MET A 136 1.92 -2.40 -0.90
CA MET A 136 2.52 -2.17 0.41
C MET A 136 2.66 -3.50 1.16
N ALA A 137 3.86 -4.06 1.12
CA ALA A 137 4.29 -5.19 1.92
C ALA A 137 4.77 -4.73 3.31
N SER A 138 5.77 -5.39 3.88
CA SER A 138 6.45 -5.06 5.13
C SER A 138 7.71 -5.91 5.26
N VAL A 139 8.66 -5.51 6.09
CA VAL A 139 9.75 -6.39 6.56
C VAL A 139 9.21 -7.63 7.26
N ALA A 140 8.02 -7.57 7.87
CA ALA A 140 7.33 -8.74 8.41
C ALA A 140 7.00 -9.81 7.36
N GLY A 141 6.98 -9.48 6.07
CA GLY A 141 6.88 -10.44 4.98
C GLY A 141 8.22 -11.08 4.58
N LEU A 142 9.33 -10.58 5.12
CA LEU A 142 10.69 -11.06 4.84
C LEU A 142 11.29 -11.80 6.03
N LYS A 143 10.85 -11.50 7.25
CA LYS A 143 11.29 -12.13 8.50
C LYS A 143 10.10 -12.50 9.38
N GLY A 144 10.30 -13.43 10.33
CA GLY A 144 9.28 -13.83 11.29
C GLY A 144 9.15 -12.82 12.43
N ILE A 145 7.89 -12.51 12.81
CA ILE A 145 7.56 -11.77 14.03
C ILE A 145 6.46 -12.55 14.76
N SER A 146 6.77 -13.07 15.95
CA SER A 146 5.94 -14.06 16.65
C SER A 146 4.52 -13.58 16.98
N MET A 147 4.36 -12.26 17.23
CA MET A 147 3.08 -11.68 17.67
C MET A 147 2.12 -11.28 16.55
N ILE A 148 2.50 -11.48 15.27
CA ILE A 148 1.69 -11.05 14.12
C ILE A 148 1.69 -12.08 12.97
N PRO A 149 1.43 -13.39 13.23
CA PRO A 149 1.52 -14.42 12.18
C PRO A 149 0.57 -14.18 11.01
N GLY A 150 -0.63 -13.64 11.23
CA GLY A 150 -1.58 -13.31 10.17
C GLY A 150 -1.09 -12.16 9.27
N TYR A 151 -0.56 -11.12 9.89
CA TYR A 151 0.06 -9.99 9.17
C TYR A 151 1.27 -10.45 8.35
N THR A 152 2.16 -11.24 8.96
CA THR A 152 3.33 -11.83 8.30
C THR A 152 2.93 -12.65 7.07
N ALA A 153 1.93 -13.53 7.21
CA ALA A 153 1.44 -14.35 6.11
C ALA A 153 0.89 -13.49 4.96
N ALA A 154 0.07 -12.47 5.25
CA ALA A 154 -0.47 -11.57 4.25
C ALA A 154 0.64 -10.79 3.53
N LYS A 155 1.59 -10.21 4.27
CA LYS A 155 2.67 -9.41 3.69
C LYS A 155 3.67 -10.25 2.87
N ALA A 156 3.96 -11.48 3.27
CA ALA A 156 4.72 -12.43 2.48
C ALA A 156 3.97 -12.85 1.19
N GLY A 157 2.67 -13.07 1.28
CA GLY A 157 1.81 -13.36 0.13
C GLY A 157 1.80 -12.22 -0.90
N ILE A 158 1.72 -10.96 -0.45
CA ILE A 158 1.82 -9.77 -1.32
C ILE A 158 3.15 -9.75 -2.09
N ILE A 159 4.27 -10.05 -1.43
CA ILE A 159 5.59 -10.11 -2.08
C ILE A 159 5.62 -11.15 -3.20
N GLY A 160 5.12 -12.36 -2.94
CA GLY A 160 5.04 -13.43 -3.94
C GLY A 160 4.12 -13.07 -5.11
N MET A 161 2.93 -12.57 -4.81
CA MET A 161 1.92 -12.18 -5.78
C MET A 161 2.40 -11.03 -6.68
N THR A 162 3.11 -10.04 -6.13
CA THR A 162 3.70 -8.92 -6.89
C THR A 162 4.57 -9.41 -8.04
N ARG A 163 5.43 -10.40 -7.79
CA ARG A 163 6.31 -10.97 -8.83
C ARG A 163 5.52 -11.64 -9.95
N SER A 164 4.50 -12.42 -9.58
CA SER A 164 3.63 -13.10 -10.56
C SER A 164 2.89 -12.11 -11.45
N ILE A 165 2.31 -11.06 -10.85
CA ILE A 165 1.58 -10.01 -11.59
C ILE A 165 2.54 -9.22 -12.49
N ALA A 166 3.74 -8.89 -12.03
CA ALA A 166 4.74 -8.20 -12.83
C ALA A 166 5.15 -9.00 -14.08
N VAL A 167 5.34 -10.32 -13.92
CA VAL A 167 5.62 -11.23 -15.04
C VAL A 167 4.46 -11.23 -16.05
N HIS A 168 3.22 -11.37 -15.57
CA HIS A 168 2.03 -11.32 -16.42
C HIS A 168 1.94 -10.00 -17.21
N CYS A 169 2.06 -8.85 -16.55
CA CYS A 169 1.99 -7.55 -17.22
C CYS A 169 3.09 -7.39 -18.30
N ARG A 170 4.28 -7.91 -18.03
CA ARG A 170 5.39 -7.91 -18.99
C ARG A 170 5.10 -8.81 -20.20
N GLU A 171 4.62 -10.04 -19.97
CA GLU A 171 4.30 -11.01 -21.03
C GLU A 171 3.17 -10.52 -21.94
N GLN A 172 2.21 -9.79 -21.39
CA GLN A 172 1.12 -9.18 -22.15
C GLN A 172 1.49 -7.85 -22.83
N GLY A 173 2.67 -7.30 -22.56
CA GLY A 173 3.09 -6.01 -23.12
C GLY A 173 2.26 -4.81 -22.62
N TYR A 174 1.69 -4.87 -21.41
CA TYR A 174 0.77 -3.84 -20.91
C TYR A 174 1.43 -2.51 -20.54
N GLY A 175 2.76 -2.47 -20.47
CA GLY A 175 3.47 -1.27 -20.04
C GLY A 175 3.27 -0.95 -18.55
N ILE A 176 2.79 -1.93 -17.77
CA ILE A 176 2.55 -1.77 -16.32
C ILE A 176 3.73 -2.36 -15.54
N ARG A 177 4.27 -1.57 -14.62
CA ARG A 177 5.27 -2.01 -13.65
C ARG A 177 4.57 -2.34 -12.32
N VAL A 178 4.98 -3.41 -11.66
CA VAL A 178 4.37 -3.85 -10.40
C VAL A 178 5.48 -4.16 -9.40
N ASN A 179 5.52 -3.44 -8.27
CA ASN A 179 6.55 -3.58 -7.26
C ASN A 179 5.96 -3.64 -5.86
N ALA A 180 6.68 -4.25 -4.93
CA ALA A 180 6.34 -4.25 -3.52
C ALA A 180 7.29 -3.33 -2.75
N LEU A 181 6.77 -2.57 -1.79
CA LEU A 181 7.58 -1.89 -0.78
C LEU A 181 7.48 -2.66 0.54
N ALA A 182 8.60 -2.87 1.20
CA ALA A 182 8.70 -3.52 2.50
C ALA A 182 9.25 -2.53 3.55
N PRO A 183 8.39 -1.66 4.11
CA PRO A 183 8.78 -0.78 5.21
C PRO A 183 9.16 -1.56 6.46
N GLY A 184 10.13 -1.04 7.22
CA GLY A 184 10.41 -1.40 8.61
C GLY A 184 9.48 -0.65 9.57
N GLY A 185 9.98 -0.32 10.75
CA GLY A 185 9.28 0.52 11.71
C GLY A 185 9.11 1.95 11.19
N ILE A 186 7.87 2.39 10.98
CA ILE A 186 7.54 3.76 10.52
C ILE A 186 6.57 4.38 11.52
N GLU A 187 6.75 5.63 11.89
CA GLU A 187 5.86 6.38 12.78
C GLU A 187 4.47 6.60 12.13
N THR A 188 3.52 5.76 12.50
CA THR A 188 2.14 5.77 11.98
C THR A 188 1.16 5.47 13.11
N PRO A 189 -0.16 5.74 12.94
CA PRO A 189 -1.18 5.29 13.89
C PRO A 189 -1.14 3.79 14.16
N MET A 190 -0.86 2.95 13.15
CA MET A 190 -0.72 1.49 13.30
C MET A 190 0.45 1.13 14.23
N THR A 191 1.58 1.80 14.10
CA THR A 191 2.75 1.56 14.95
C THR A 191 2.52 2.08 16.37
N ALA A 192 1.83 3.22 16.51
CA ALA A 192 1.44 3.74 17.83
C ALA A 192 0.48 2.75 18.55
N GLN A 193 -0.46 2.14 17.82
CA GLN A 193 -1.29 1.07 18.35
C GLN A 193 -0.45 -0.13 18.79
N ALA A 194 0.51 -0.57 17.97
CA ALA A 194 1.40 -1.68 18.32
C ALA A 194 2.20 -1.40 19.59
N LEU A 195 2.70 -0.18 19.76
CA LEU A 195 3.41 0.25 20.97
C LEU A 195 2.53 0.22 22.21
N ALA A 196 1.24 0.50 22.06
CA ALA A 196 0.28 0.52 23.18
C ALA A 196 -0.20 -0.88 23.59
N GLU A 197 -0.32 -1.82 22.64
CA GLU A 197 -0.93 -3.14 22.85
C GLU A 197 0.09 -4.26 23.11
N LEU A 198 1.33 -4.13 22.59
CA LEU A 198 2.34 -5.17 22.77
C LEU A 198 3.03 -5.09 24.13
N PRO A 199 3.32 -6.25 24.76
CA PRO A 199 4.12 -6.28 25.96
C PRO A 199 5.51 -5.66 25.72
N GLN A 200 6.01 -4.92 26.74
CA GLN A 200 7.39 -4.43 26.71
C GLN A 200 8.37 -5.62 26.55
N GLY A 201 9.37 -5.47 25.69
CA GLY A 201 10.31 -6.55 25.38
C GLY A 201 9.86 -7.48 24.26
N SER A 202 8.80 -7.13 23.52
CA SER A 202 8.41 -7.87 22.32
C SER A 202 9.48 -7.68 21.23
N ALA A 203 10.27 -8.70 20.96
CA ALA A 203 11.50 -8.65 20.15
C ALA A 203 11.38 -7.94 18.79
N GLY A 204 10.24 -8.05 18.11
CA GLY A 204 10.03 -7.38 16.82
C GLY A 204 9.83 -5.88 16.92
N LEU A 205 9.21 -5.41 18.02
CA LEU A 205 8.97 -3.99 18.27
C LEU A 205 10.23 -3.30 18.78
N ASP A 206 10.94 -3.97 19.71
CA ASP A 206 12.21 -3.45 20.23
C ASP A 206 13.26 -3.31 19.12
N GLN A 207 13.29 -4.24 18.14
CA GLN A 207 14.17 -4.11 16.99
C GLN A 207 13.85 -2.86 16.15
N ALA A 208 12.57 -2.64 15.80
CA ALA A 208 12.17 -1.46 15.03
C ALA A 208 12.55 -0.15 15.75
N ILE A 209 12.33 -0.08 17.07
CA ILE A 209 12.68 1.09 17.89
C ILE A 209 14.21 1.27 17.95
N ASN A 210 14.95 0.19 18.21
CA ASN A 210 16.41 0.24 18.37
C ASN A 210 17.14 0.58 17.07
N HIS A 211 16.60 0.21 15.90
CA HIS A 211 17.15 0.62 14.60
C HIS A 211 16.77 2.05 14.21
N GLY A 212 15.86 2.69 14.94
CA GLY A 212 15.31 4.00 14.63
C GLY A 212 14.16 3.92 13.65
N MET A 213 13.01 4.48 14.04
CA MET A 213 11.82 4.53 13.21
C MET A 213 11.95 5.56 12.09
N GLY A 214 11.48 5.20 10.90
CA GLY A 214 11.34 6.12 9.78
C GLY A 214 10.07 6.96 9.88
N GLN A 215 9.95 7.93 8.99
CA GLN A 215 8.77 8.78 8.85
C GLN A 215 7.94 8.34 7.63
N PRO A 216 6.63 8.58 7.59
CA PRO A 216 5.79 8.27 6.42
C PRO A 216 6.33 8.83 5.11
N ILE A 217 6.95 10.01 5.15
CA ILE A 217 7.58 10.66 3.99
C ILE A 217 8.71 9.83 3.36
N ASP A 218 9.41 8.99 4.14
CA ASP A 218 10.49 8.15 3.63
C ASP A 218 9.94 7.07 2.69
N ILE A 219 8.72 6.57 2.99
CA ILE A 219 8.01 5.63 2.13
C ILE A 219 7.39 6.34 0.94
N ALA A 220 6.73 7.47 1.16
CA ALA A 220 6.04 8.22 0.11
C ALA A 220 6.99 8.71 -1.01
N LYS A 221 8.24 9.04 -0.68
CA LYS A 221 9.27 9.34 -1.68
C LYS A 221 9.60 8.15 -2.58
N MET A 222 9.62 6.93 -2.04
CA MET A 222 9.83 5.74 -2.85
C MET A 222 8.59 5.40 -3.68
N VAL A 223 7.38 5.62 -3.16
CA VAL A 223 6.13 5.52 -3.93
C VAL A 223 6.19 6.47 -5.12
N LEU A 224 6.56 7.74 -4.91
CA LEU A 224 6.77 8.72 -5.98
C LEU A 224 7.80 8.25 -7.01
N TYR A 225 8.96 7.77 -6.55
CA TYR A 225 10.02 7.27 -7.43
C TYR A 225 9.53 6.13 -8.33
N LEU A 226 8.75 5.20 -7.77
CA LEU A 226 8.17 4.10 -8.53
C LEU A 226 7.00 4.53 -9.42
N ALA A 227 6.25 5.56 -9.05
CA ALA A 227 5.13 6.08 -9.82
C ALA A 227 5.57 6.83 -11.08
N CYS A 228 6.70 7.53 -11.03
CA CYS A 228 7.19 8.37 -12.13
C CYS A 228 8.22 7.65 -13.04
N GLU A 229 8.75 8.40 -14.03
CA GLU A 229 9.74 7.90 -14.99
C GLU A 229 11.09 7.50 -14.37
N ASP A 230 11.41 8.01 -13.18
CA ASP A 230 12.65 7.62 -12.49
C ASP A 230 12.68 6.12 -12.19
N GLY A 231 11.51 5.52 -11.91
CA GLY A 231 11.32 4.09 -11.67
C GLY A 231 11.08 3.23 -12.93
N ARG A 232 11.18 3.77 -14.16
CA ARG A 232 10.77 3.09 -15.40
C ARG A 232 11.41 1.72 -15.65
N HIS A 233 12.56 1.45 -15.05
CA HIS A 233 13.29 0.17 -15.26
C HIS A 233 13.17 -0.79 -14.07
N ILE A 234 12.23 -0.52 -13.14
CA ILE A 234 12.02 -1.33 -11.93
C ILE A 234 10.64 -1.98 -11.99
N THR A 235 10.61 -3.31 -12.04
CA THR A 235 9.37 -4.12 -11.95
C THR A 235 9.66 -5.50 -11.36
N GLY A 236 8.70 -6.08 -10.64
CA GLY A 236 8.78 -7.41 -10.05
C GLY A 236 9.69 -7.50 -8.82
N THR A 237 10.11 -6.37 -8.26
CA THR A 237 11.01 -6.35 -7.10
C THR A 237 10.28 -6.05 -5.79
N THR A 238 10.96 -6.38 -4.69
CA THR A 238 10.63 -5.93 -3.34
C THR A 238 11.73 -5.01 -2.88
N ILE A 239 11.38 -3.77 -2.52
CA ILE A 239 12.32 -2.76 -2.03
C ILE A 239 12.10 -2.59 -0.54
N THR A 240 13.12 -2.87 0.26
CA THR A 240 13.11 -2.63 1.71
C THR A 240 13.47 -1.18 2.01
N ILE A 241 12.74 -0.59 2.97
CA ILE A 241 13.00 0.75 3.50
C ILE A 241 12.89 0.64 5.02
N ASP A 242 13.97 0.21 5.67
CA ASP A 242 13.91 -0.34 7.02
C ASP A 242 15.10 0.03 7.91
N ASN A 243 15.92 0.99 7.50
CA ASN A 243 17.14 1.38 8.21
C ASN A 243 18.03 0.18 8.62
N GLY A 244 18.10 -0.87 7.79
CA GLY A 244 18.92 -2.06 8.03
C GLY A 244 18.29 -3.11 8.96
N GLU A 245 17.02 -2.98 9.33
CA GLU A 245 16.31 -3.92 10.22
C GLU A 245 16.36 -5.38 9.74
N THR A 246 16.39 -5.61 8.42
CA THR A 246 16.46 -6.95 7.81
C THR A 246 17.87 -7.42 7.47
N MET A 247 18.90 -6.65 7.77
CA MET A 247 20.30 -7.01 7.46
C MET A 247 20.93 -7.92 8.51
N ALA A 248 20.34 -8.09 9.68
CA ALA A 248 20.87 -8.86 10.81
C ALA A 248 20.30 -10.27 10.86
#